data_7f3678461fe61b6e4f24390e58c94b18
#
_entry.id   7f3678461fe61b6e4f24390e58c94b18
#
_cell.length_a   1.000
_cell.length_b   1.000
_cell.length_c   1.000
_cell.angle_alpha   90.00
_cell.angle_beta   90.00
_cell.angle_gamma   90.00
#
_symmetry.space_group_name_H-M   'P 1'
#
loop_
_entity.id
_entity.type
_entity.pdbx_description
1 polymer ?
#
loop_
_entity_poly.entity_id
_entity_poly.type
_entity_poly.pdbx_seq_one_letter_code
_entity_poly.pdbx_strand_id
1 'polypeptide(L)'
;GAFYHDLGKLNCTFTSTGENTEVVDFERYTKPLVEVLNNMGIPAKFEGRNDLTIEGRKFSGNAEHVFKNKVLHHGTILYSSEMKDVSGALKINPLKYKDRAVKSIPKRVTNVSNHMKQPMNLEDFTQRIMDHVLWEWNFGHSPKYNFMQGARTPGGTLEVNLKVEKGIIKEAKFFGDFFGVANVNEIEEALKGSKHGQDEVQSVLAAFDLKKYFHKMSISDVMAVFF
;
A
#
# COMPACT_ATOMS: atom_id res chain seq x y z
N GLY A 1 -17.72 4.45 -14.11
CA GLY A 1 -17.26 3.28 -14.83
C GLY A 1 -18.03 2.03 -14.47
N ALA A 2 -17.99 0.99 -15.29
CA ALA A 2 -18.58 -0.30 -14.96
C ALA A 2 -17.50 -1.16 -14.27
N PHE A 3 -17.86 -1.85 -13.19
CA PHE A 3 -17.02 -2.82 -12.50
C PHE A 3 -17.56 -4.23 -12.76
N TYR A 4 -16.64 -5.15 -13.04
CA TYR A 4 -16.91 -6.57 -13.15
C TYR A 4 -16.02 -7.32 -12.16
N HIS A 5 -16.59 -8.26 -11.43
CA HIS A 5 -15.87 -9.12 -10.48
C HIS A 5 -16.04 -10.58 -10.89
N ASP A 6 -14.95 -11.34 -10.87
CA ASP A 6 -14.92 -12.79 -10.99
C ASP A 6 -13.80 -13.38 -10.10
N LEU A 7 -13.72 -14.71 -10.08
CA LEU A 7 -12.73 -15.43 -9.26
C LEU A 7 -11.29 -15.37 -9.84
N GLY A 8 -11.13 -14.91 -11.07
CA GLY A 8 -9.83 -14.74 -11.74
C GLY A 8 -9.25 -13.33 -11.65
N LYS A 9 -9.83 -12.47 -10.79
CA LYS A 9 -9.47 -11.06 -10.68
C LYS A 9 -8.99 -10.70 -9.28
N LEU A 10 -7.89 -9.94 -9.22
CA LEU A 10 -7.39 -9.36 -7.98
C LEU A 10 -7.79 -7.88 -7.90
N ASN A 11 -8.24 -7.44 -6.74
CA ASN A 11 -8.47 -6.03 -6.44
C ASN A 11 -7.42 -5.55 -5.44
N CYS A 12 -6.80 -4.40 -5.74
CA CYS A 12 -5.81 -3.75 -4.88
C CYS A 12 -6.34 -2.39 -4.44
N THR A 13 -6.14 -2.06 -3.17
CA THR A 13 -6.46 -0.74 -2.64
C THR A 13 -5.28 -0.24 -1.82
N PHE A 14 -4.82 0.97 -2.13
CA PHE A 14 -3.78 1.67 -1.39
C PHE A 14 -4.38 2.91 -0.76
N THR A 15 -3.99 3.20 0.45
CA THR A 15 -4.33 4.44 1.13
C THR A 15 -3.06 5.14 1.55
N SER A 16 -2.98 6.45 1.37
CA SER A 16 -1.89 7.25 1.91
C SER A 16 -2.41 8.53 2.53
N THR A 17 -1.66 9.03 3.50
CA THR A 17 -1.91 10.31 4.18
C THR A 17 -0.60 11.09 4.23
N GLY A 18 -0.65 12.42 4.15
CA GLY A 18 0.54 13.24 4.31
C GLY A 18 0.56 14.46 3.40
N GLU A 19 1.68 15.18 3.43
CA GLU A 19 1.95 16.29 2.53
C GLU A 19 2.18 15.75 1.10
N ASN A 20 1.73 16.50 0.09
CA ASN A 20 1.77 16.13 -1.34
C ASN A 20 0.77 15.03 -1.78
N THR A 21 -0.29 14.78 -1.02
CA THR A 21 -1.38 13.88 -1.44
C THR A 21 -2.53 14.61 -2.15
N GLU A 22 -2.35 15.88 -2.47
CA GLU A 22 -3.41 16.71 -3.09
C GLU A 22 -3.56 16.48 -4.59
N VAL A 23 -2.62 15.77 -5.23
CA VAL A 23 -2.60 15.54 -6.67
C VAL A 23 -2.78 14.05 -6.96
N VAL A 24 -3.63 13.76 -7.95
CA VAL A 24 -3.81 12.41 -8.49
C VAL A 24 -2.51 11.95 -9.16
N ASP A 25 -1.94 10.85 -8.69
CA ASP A 25 -0.68 10.28 -9.19
C ASP A 25 -0.79 8.76 -9.34
N PHE A 26 -1.41 8.32 -10.42
CA PHE A 26 -1.60 6.90 -10.71
C PHE A 26 -0.27 6.14 -10.86
N GLU A 27 0.76 6.77 -11.39
CA GLU A 27 2.05 6.11 -11.62
C GLU A 27 2.72 5.73 -10.30
N ARG A 28 2.69 6.61 -9.31
CA ARG A 28 3.22 6.35 -7.98
C ARG A 28 2.67 5.07 -7.35
N TYR A 29 1.35 4.88 -7.41
CA TYR A 29 0.68 3.74 -6.76
C TYR A 29 0.76 2.46 -7.59
N THR A 30 0.95 2.56 -8.90
CA THR A 30 1.04 1.40 -9.78
C THR A 30 2.47 0.92 -10.02
N LYS A 31 3.47 1.76 -9.77
CA LYS A 31 4.88 1.45 -9.96
C LYS A 31 5.33 0.16 -9.27
N PRO A 32 5.02 -0.10 -7.99
CA PRO A 32 5.39 -1.37 -7.34
C PRO A 32 4.76 -2.59 -8.02
N LEU A 33 3.52 -2.46 -8.53
CA LEU A 33 2.87 -3.55 -9.27
C LEU A 33 3.58 -3.83 -10.60
N VAL A 34 3.98 -2.78 -11.30
CA VAL A 34 4.75 -2.91 -12.55
C VAL A 34 6.11 -3.56 -12.29
N GLU A 35 6.80 -3.16 -11.22
CA GLU A 35 8.11 -3.70 -10.85
C GLU A 35 8.05 -5.19 -10.52
N VAL A 36 7.10 -5.63 -9.69
CA VAL A 36 6.97 -7.05 -9.35
C VAL A 36 6.65 -7.90 -10.58
N LEU A 37 5.78 -7.43 -11.48
CA LEU A 37 5.45 -8.15 -12.72
C LEU A 37 6.67 -8.25 -13.64
N ASN A 38 7.45 -7.19 -13.79
CA ASN A 38 8.68 -7.20 -14.56
C ASN A 38 9.73 -8.15 -13.96
N ASN A 39 9.85 -8.21 -12.62
CA ASN A 39 10.72 -9.17 -11.92
C ASN A 39 10.27 -10.63 -12.14
N MET A 40 8.98 -10.85 -12.38
CA MET A 40 8.44 -12.16 -12.76
C MET A 40 8.63 -12.46 -14.28
N GLY A 41 9.24 -11.55 -15.04
CA GLY A 41 9.48 -11.67 -16.46
C GLY A 41 8.27 -11.32 -17.34
N ILE A 42 7.28 -10.62 -16.80
CA ILE A 42 6.09 -10.15 -17.48
C ILE A 42 6.30 -8.67 -17.84
N PRO A 43 6.32 -8.29 -19.14
CA PRO A 43 6.66 -6.93 -19.58
C PRO A 43 5.50 -5.96 -19.35
N ALA A 44 5.20 -5.68 -18.08
CA ALA A 44 4.15 -4.76 -17.68
C ALA A 44 4.62 -3.31 -17.81
N LYS A 45 3.69 -2.41 -18.17
CA LYS A 45 3.93 -0.98 -18.29
C LYS A 45 2.73 -0.19 -17.82
N PHE A 46 2.99 1.01 -17.28
CA PHE A 46 1.98 2.05 -17.12
C PHE A 46 1.77 2.76 -18.46
N GLU A 47 0.53 2.85 -18.93
CA GLU A 47 0.20 3.50 -20.20
C GLU A 47 -1.07 4.34 -20.09
N GLY A 48 -1.09 5.45 -20.81
CA GLY A 48 -2.21 6.37 -20.82
C GLY A 48 -2.40 7.11 -19.50
N ARG A 49 -3.62 7.20 -19.03
CA ARG A 49 -3.95 7.96 -17.82
C ARG A 49 -3.88 7.11 -16.55
N ASN A 50 -4.38 5.87 -16.62
CA ASN A 50 -4.64 5.05 -15.44
C ASN A 50 -4.68 3.55 -15.77
N ASP A 51 -4.06 3.13 -16.86
CA ASP A 51 -4.07 1.73 -17.31
C ASP A 51 -2.70 1.09 -17.10
N LEU A 52 -2.69 -0.21 -16.75
CA LEU A 52 -1.51 -1.04 -16.88
C LEU A 52 -1.70 -2.01 -18.05
N THR A 53 -0.65 -2.18 -18.84
CA THR A 53 -0.68 -2.98 -20.07
C THR A 53 0.47 -3.99 -20.11
N ILE A 54 0.24 -5.08 -20.84
CA ILE A 54 1.25 -6.03 -21.28
C ILE A 54 1.14 -6.10 -22.80
N GLU A 55 2.23 -5.78 -23.50
CA GLU A 55 2.25 -5.77 -24.98
C GLU A 55 1.12 -4.91 -25.57
N GLY A 56 0.83 -3.75 -24.99
CA GLY A 56 -0.23 -2.84 -25.42
C GLY A 56 -1.67 -3.32 -25.14
N ARG A 57 -1.84 -4.43 -24.40
CA ARG A 57 -3.14 -4.94 -23.97
C ARG A 57 -3.35 -4.67 -22.48
N LYS A 58 -4.46 -4.06 -22.14
CA LYS A 58 -4.81 -3.70 -20.79
C LYS A 58 -5.09 -4.93 -19.92
N PHE A 59 -4.45 -5.00 -18.76
CA PHE A 59 -4.73 -6.00 -17.72
C PHE A 59 -5.19 -5.40 -16.40
N SER A 60 -5.02 -4.08 -16.21
CA SER A 60 -5.41 -3.36 -15.00
C SER A 60 -5.99 -1.99 -15.34
N GLY A 61 -6.98 -1.59 -14.58
CA GLY A 61 -7.52 -0.24 -14.59
C GLY A 61 -7.55 0.30 -13.18
N ASN A 62 -7.22 1.59 -13.02
CA ASN A 62 -7.02 2.23 -11.73
C ASN A 62 -7.92 3.46 -11.58
N ALA A 63 -8.30 3.75 -10.34
CA ALA A 63 -9.07 4.93 -9.96
C ALA A 63 -8.51 5.51 -8.66
N GLU A 64 -8.50 6.83 -8.56
CA GLU A 64 -8.10 7.54 -7.36
C GLU A 64 -9.18 8.48 -6.87
N HIS A 65 -9.29 8.58 -5.57
CA HIS A 65 -10.09 9.56 -4.88
C HIS A 65 -9.21 10.28 -3.86
N VAL A 66 -9.15 11.60 -4.02
CA VAL A 66 -8.41 12.48 -3.10
C VAL A 66 -9.41 13.24 -2.23
N PHE A 67 -9.24 13.14 -0.93
CA PHE A 67 -10.05 13.87 0.03
C PHE A 67 -9.16 14.47 1.12
N LYS A 68 -9.04 15.79 1.14
CA LYS A 68 -8.09 16.52 2.01
C LYS A 68 -6.67 15.99 1.77
N ASN A 69 -5.98 15.59 2.85
CA ASN A 69 -4.63 15.00 2.80
C ASN A 69 -4.63 13.47 2.71
N LYS A 70 -5.71 12.86 2.18
CA LYS A 70 -5.85 11.41 2.05
C LYS A 70 -6.08 11.04 0.59
N VAL A 71 -5.37 10.03 0.12
CA VAL A 71 -5.59 9.41 -1.18
C VAL A 71 -6.06 7.98 -0.98
N LEU A 72 -7.12 7.62 -1.71
CA LEU A 72 -7.54 6.25 -1.91
C LEU A 72 -7.28 5.90 -3.37
N HIS A 73 -6.32 5.01 -3.63
CA HIS A 73 -6.07 4.43 -4.93
C HIS A 73 -6.65 3.04 -4.98
N HIS A 74 -7.46 2.75 -5.99
CA HIS A 74 -8.05 1.44 -6.21
C HIS A 74 -7.72 0.94 -7.61
N GLY A 75 -7.20 -0.27 -7.70
CA GLY A 75 -6.83 -0.93 -8.94
C GLY A 75 -7.40 -2.34 -9.02
N THR A 76 -7.54 -2.84 -10.25
CA THR A 76 -7.99 -4.20 -10.52
C THR A 76 -7.02 -4.87 -11.49
N ILE A 77 -6.67 -6.13 -11.24
CA ILE A 77 -5.76 -6.93 -12.07
C ILE A 77 -6.54 -8.12 -12.64
N LEU A 78 -6.60 -8.22 -13.96
CA LEU A 78 -7.10 -9.41 -14.65
C LEU A 78 -6.00 -10.47 -14.62
N TYR A 79 -6.15 -11.46 -13.75
CA TYR A 79 -5.19 -12.55 -13.62
C TYR A 79 -5.52 -13.74 -14.51
N SER A 80 -6.69 -14.36 -14.29
CA SER A 80 -7.20 -15.52 -15.04
C SER A 80 -8.71 -15.43 -15.30
N SER A 81 -9.21 -14.19 -15.50
CA SER A 81 -10.63 -13.91 -15.75
C SER A 81 -11.12 -14.51 -17.06
N GLU A 82 -12.36 -14.98 -17.11
CA GLU A 82 -13.00 -15.45 -18.34
C GLU A 82 -13.37 -14.27 -19.24
N MET A 83 -12.67 -14.10 -20.37
CA MET A 83 -12.86 -12.96 -21.26
C MET A 83 -14.26 -12.87 -21.88
N LYS A 84 -14.98 -14.00 -21.99
CA LYS A 84 -16.38 -14.03 -22.49
C LYS A 84 -17.29 -13.32 -21.50
N ASP A 85 -17.09 -13.54 -20.20
CA ASP A 85 -17.90 -12.96 -19.14
C ASP A 85 -17.57 -11.49 -18.94
N VAL A 86 -16.30 -11.10 -19.03
CA VAL A 86 -15.88 -9.70 -19.04
C VAL A 86 -16.58 -8.91 -20.15
N SER A 87 -16.61 -9.46 -21.37
CA SER A 87 -17.25 -8.80 -22.52
C SER A 87 -18.78 -8.81 -22.44
N GLY A 88 -19.37 -9.84 -21.83
CA GLY A 88 -20.81 -9.96 -21.62
C GLY A 88 -21.34 -9.00 -20.54
N ALA A 89 -20.63 -8.88 -19.43
CA ALA A 89 -20.99 -8.00 -18.31
C ALA A 89 -20.82 -6.51 -18.65
N LEU A 90 -19.89 -6.18 -19.53
CA LEU A 90 -19.63 -4.80 -19.98
C LEU A 90 -20.53 -4.35 -21.12
N LYS A 91 -21.68 -5.03 -21.38
CA LYS A 91 -22.69 -4.54 -22.32
C LYS A 91 -23.19 -3.19 -21.89
N ILE A 92 -22.71 -2.15 -22.55
CA ILE A 92 -23.04 -0.75 -22.28
C ILE A 92 -24.49 -0.50 -22.68
N ASN A 93 -25.31 -0.05 -21.72
CA ASN A 93 -26.59 0.56 -22.07
C ASN A 93 -26.31 1.94 -22.69
N PRO A 94 -26.57 2.16 -23.98
CA PRO A 94 -26.24 3.41 -24.69
C PRO A 94 -26.91 4.65 -24.09
N LEU A 95 -28.01 4.46 -23.35
CA LEU A 95 -28.80 5.54 -22.76
C LEU A 95 -28.21 6.08 -21.44
N LYS A 96 -27.28 5.35 -20.80
CA LYS A 96 -26.71 5.73 -19.49
C LYS A 96 -25.41 6.52 -19.58
N TYR A 97 -24.73 6.52 -20.72
CA TYR A 97 -23.39 7.12 -20.84
C TYR A 97 -23.28 8.00 -22.09
N LYS A 98 -23.69 9.25 -21.96
CA LYS A 98 -23.35 10.31 -22.94
C LYS A 98 -21.90 10.78 -22.82
N ASP A 99 -21.18 10.44 -21.74
CA ASP A 99 -19.81 10.85 -21.47
C ASP A 99 -18.83 9.69 -21.62
N ARG A 100 -18.00 9.80 -22.67
CA ARG A 100 -16.60 9.29 -22.88
C ARG A 100 -16.19 7.99 -22.19
N ALA A 101 -17.06 7.02 -22.03
CA ALA A 101 -16.64 5.66 -21.68
C ALA A 101 -15.92 5.05 -22.89
N VAL A 102 -14.60 4.93 -22.83
CA VAL A 102 -13.78 4.24 -23.82
C VAL A 102 -14.32 2.81 -23.94
N LYS A 103 -14.85 2.45 -25.10
CA LYS A 103 -15.31 1.09 -25.42
C LYS A 103 -14.16 0.12 -25.15
N SER A 104 -14.24 -0.68 -24.11
CA SER A 104 -13.33 -1.80 -23.88
C SER A 104 -13.61 -2.83 -24.96
N ILE A 105 -12.80 -2.84 -26.01
CA ILE A 105 -12.89 -3.85 -27.07
C ILE A 105 -12.20 -5.11 -26.53
N PRO A 106 -12.78 -6.31 -26.61
CA PRO A 106 -12.21 -7.57 -26.10
C PRO A 106 -10.77 -7.85 -26.58
N LYS A 107 -10.40 -7.32 -27.74
CA LYS A 107 -9.04 -7.42 -28.30
C LYS A 107 -7.99 -6.57 -27.59
N ARG A 108 -8.40 -5.68 -26.67
CA ARG A 108 -7.49 -4.75 -25.95
C ARG A 108 -7.20 -5.16 -24.51
N VAL A 109 -7.77 -6.24 -24.02
CA VAL A 109 -7.54 -6.73 -22.67
C VAL A 109 -6.81 -8.08 -22.70
N THR A 110 -6.09 -8.38 -21.62
CA THR A 110 -5.39 -9.65 -21.44
C THR A 110 -5.36 -10.04 -19.97
N ASN A 111 -5.19 -11.33 -19.70
CA ASN A 111 -4.89 -11.84 -18.37
C ASN A 111 -3.38 -11.87 -18.15
N VAL A 112 -2.95 -11.56 -16.94
CA VAL A 112 -1.53 -11.66 -16.54
C VAL A 112 -1.02 -13.10 -16.67
N SER A 113 -1.83 -14.10 -16.31
CA SER A 113 -1.48 -15.52 -16.38
C SER A 113 -1.08 -15.99 -17.79
N ASN A 114 -1.60 -15.36 -18.84
CA ASN A 114 -1.25 -15.69 -20.22
C ASN A 114 0.19 -15.31 -20.61
N HIS A 115 0.85 -14.47 -19.81
CA HIS A 115 2.20 -13.96 -20.04
C HIS A 115 3.23 -14.56 -19.07
N MET A 116 2.81 -15.49 -18.22
CA MET A 116 3.68 -16.15 -17.26
C MET A 116 4.41 -17.31 -17.89
N LYS A 117 5.72 -17.41 -17.71
CA LYS A 117 6.53 -18.56 -18.14
C LYS A 117 6.25 -19.81 -17.31
N GLN A 118 5.94 -19.64 -16.04
CA GLN A 118 5.58 -20.73 -15.13
C GLN A 118 4.17 -20.47 -14.60
N PRO A 119 3.23 -21.40 -14.82
CA PRO A 119 1.88 -21.28 -14.30
C PRO A 119 1.89 -21.16 -12.77
N MET A 120 1.03 -20.30 -12.27
CA MET A 120 0.85 -20.05 -10.85
C MET A 120 -0.65 -19.95 -10.58
N ASN A 121 -1.12 -20.33 -9.40
CA ASN A 121 -2.51 -20.06 -9.01
C ASN A 121 -2.69 -18.60 -8.56
N LEU A 122 -3.92 -18.15 -8.42
CA LEU A 122 -4.21 -16.76 -8.03
C LEU A 122 -3.74 -16.45 -6.61
N GLU A 123 -3.77 -17.43 -5.71
CA GLU A 123 -3.37 -17.25 -4.31
C GLU A 123 -1.85 -16.99 -4.19
N ASP A 124 -1.03 -17.83 -4.84
CA ASP A 124 0.43 -17.66 -4.89
C ASP A 124 0.82 -16.36 -5.60
N PHE A 125 0.10 -16.00 -6.67
CA PHE A 125 0.28 -14.73 -7.35
C PHE A 125 -0.03 -13.55 -6.44
N THR A 126 -1.14 -13.63 -5.72
CA THR A 126 -1.54 -12.60 -4.76
C THR A 126 -0.49 -12.45 -3.67
N GLN A 127 0.01 -13.55 -3.12
CA GLN A 127 1.04 -13.52 -2.09
C GLN A 127 2.33 -12.86 -2.59
N ARG A 128 2.78 -13.18 -3.80
CA ARG A 128 3.96 -12.51 -4.41
C ARG A 128 3.77 -11.01 -4.61
N ILE A 129 2.57 -10.59 -5.05
CA ILE A 129 2.25 -9.16 -5.14
C ILE A 129 2.30 -8.52 -3.76
N MET A 130 1.70 -9.15 -2.76
CA MET A 130 1.67 -8.64 -1.39
C MET A 130 3.07 -8.50 -0.80
N ASP A 131 3.90 -9.54 -0.89
CA ASP A 131 5.25 -9.53 -0.35
C ASP A 131 6.10 -8.39 -0.94
N HIS A 132 6.05 -8.21 -2.26
CA HIS A 132 6.82 -7.16 -2.93
C HIS A 132 6.24 -5.77 -2.66
N VAL A 133 4.93 -5.59 -2.84
CA VAL A 133 4.27 -4.28 -2.71
C VAL A 133 4.29 -3.81 -1.26
N LEU A 134 4.04 -4.69 -0.28
CA LEU A 134 4.12 -4.33 1.13
C LEU A 134 5.55 -3.97 1.51
N TRP A 135 6.55 -4.69 1.00
CA TRP A 135 7.94 -4.38 1.25
C TRP A 135 8.32 -3.02 0.66
N GLU A 136 8.07 -2.79 -0.64
CA GLU A 136 8.36 -1.52 -1.32
C GLU A 136 7.57 -0.36 -0.72
N TRP A 137 6.29 -0.57 -0.44
CA TRP A 137 5.43 0.47 0.10
C TRP A 137 5.78 0.88 1.53
N ASN A 138 6.10 -0.11 2.37
CA ASN A 138 6.41 0.14 3.77
C ASN A 138 7.91 0.35 4.04
N PHE A 139 8.80 -0.25 3.24
CA PHE A 139 10.23 -0.28 3.51
C PHE A 139 11.12 0.22 2.38
N GLY A 140 10.68 0.17 1.10
CA GLY A 140 11.49 0.56 -0.06
C GLY A 140 11.91 2.02 -0.08
N HIS A 141 11.15 2.89 0.57
CA HIS A 141 11.45 4.30 0.77
C HIS A 141 11.77 4.64 2.23
N SER A 142 11.84 3.63 3.09
CA SER A 142 12.20 3.82 4.49
C SER A 142 13.71 3.99 4.64
N PRO A 143 14.18 4.89 5.52
CA PRO A 143 15.58 4.94 5.90
C PRO A 143 16.06 3.58 6.39
N LYS A 144 17.34 3.27 6.19
CA LYS A 144 17.92 2.05 6.76
C LYS A 144 17.94 2.17 8.27
N TYR A 145 16.98 1.55 8.92
CA TYR A 145 16.96 1.43 10.37
C TYR A 145 18.04 0.48 10.84
N ASN A 146 18.64 0.79 11.98
CA ASN A 146 19.67 -0.05 12.61
C ASN A 146 19.24 -0.61 13.96
N PHE A 147 18.01 -0.30 14.39
CA PHE A 147 17.35 -0.88 15.55
C PHE A 147 15.89 -1.18 15.19
N MET A 148 15.45 -2.39 15.47
CA MET A 148 14.07 -2.83 15.30
C MET A 148 13.69 -3.74 16.45
N GLN A 149 12.58 -3.44 17.12
CA GLN A 149 12.04 -4.26 18.19
C GLN A 149 10.52 -4.18 18.22
N GLY A 150 9.88 -5.32 18.44
CA GLY A 150 8.43 -5.43 18.53
C GLY A 150 7.98 -6.21 19.75
N ALA A 151 6.78 -5.89 20.24
CA ALA A 151 6.15 -6.56 21.35
C ALA A 151 4.64 -6.74 21.10
N ARG A 152 4.09 -7.83 21.64
CA ARG A 152 2.64 -8.02 21.72
C ARG A 152 2.12 -7.34 22.96
N THR A 153 1.16 -6.44 22.79
CA THR A 153 0.57 -5.64 23.87
C THR A 153 -0.94 -5.89 23.97
N PRO A 154 -1.62 -5.44 25.03
CA PRO A 154 -3.08 -5.52 25.12
C PRO A 154 -3.82 -4.75 24.00
N GLY A 155 -3.17 -3.76 23.39
CA GLY A 155 -3.72 -2.94 22.31
C GLY A 155 -3.39 -3.44 20.90
N GLY A 156 -2.64 -4.52 20.75
CA GLY A 156 -2.17 -5.07 19.48
C GLY A 156 -0.66 -5.33 19.47
N THR A 157 -0.13 -5.66 18.33
CA THR A 157 1.33 -5.72 18.11
C THR A 157 1.84 -4.31 17.89
N LEU A 158 2.93 -3.96 18.54
CA LEU A 158 3.65 -2.70 18.35
C LEU A 158 5.10 -3.02 18.00
N GLU A 159 5.61 -2.40 16.97
CA GLU A 159 7.01 -2.47 16.55
C GLU A 159 7.54 -1.05 16.38
N VAL A 160 8.78 -0.80 16.82
CA VAL A 160 9.49 0.45 16.53
C VAL A 160 10.74 0.16 15.70
N ASN A 161 10.92 0.97 14.67
CA ASN A 161 12.10 0.98 13.82
C ASN A 161 12.81 2.31 13.98
N LEU A 162 14.08 2.27 14.43
CA LEU A 162 14.88 3.45 14.70
C LEU A 162 16.13 3.47 13.84
N LYS A 163 16.47 4.65 13.36
CA LYS A 163 17.82 4.98 12.91
C LYS A 163 18.54 5.70 14.03
N VAL A 164 19.49 5.03 14.66
CA VAL A 164 20.27 5.57 15.77
C VAL A 164 21.71 5.80 15.30
N GLU A 165 22.21 7.03 15.47
CA GLU A 165 23.58 7.38 15.16
C GLU A 165 24.24 8.01 16.38
N LYS A 166 25.35 7.43 16.83
CA LYS A 166 26.08 7.88 18.04
C LYS A 166 25.17 8.01 19.28
N GLY A 167 24.23 7.07 19.44
CA GLY A 167 23.28 7.06 20.54
C GLY A 167 22.12 8.08 20.42
N ILE A 168 22.00 8.79 19.29
CA ILE A 168 20.93 9.76 19.03
C ILE A 168 19.96 9.18 18.01
N ILE A 169 18.68 9.22 18.30
CA ILE A 169 17.60 8.84 17.38
C ILE A 169 17.54 9.87 16.24
N LYS A 170 17.82 9.45 15.04
CA LYS A 170 17.72 10.27 13.82
C LYS A 170 16.35 10.16 13.18
N GLU A 171 15.79 8.95 13.23
CA GLU A 171 14.49 8.64 12.69
C GLU A 171 13.81 7.57 13.54
N ALA A 172 12.51 7.67 13.68
CA ALA A 172 11.67 6.70 14.38
C ALA A 172 10.42 6.43 13.55
N LYS A 173 10.01 5.16 13.50
CA LYS A 173 8.76 4.72 12.89
C LYS A 173 8.11 3.63 13.72
N PHE A 174 6.80 3.77 13.96
CA PHE A 174 5.99 2.76 14.60
C PHE A 174 5.18 1.99 13.56
N PHE A 175 5.17 0.67 13.72
CA PHE A 175 4.40 -0.27 12.91
C PHE A 175 3.60 -1.20 13.82
N GLY A 176 2.54 -1.78 13.28
CA GLY A 176 1.74 -2.76 14.00
C GLY A 176 0.25 -2.71 13.69
N ASP A 177 -0.51 -3.52 14.42
CA ASP A 177 -1.97 -3.62 14.32
C ASP A 177 -2.70 -2.85 15.45
N PHE A 178 -2.06 -1.81 15.97
CA PHE A 178 -2.62 -0.95 17.00
C PHE A 178 -3.55 0.13 16.42
N PHE A 179 -4.44 0.64 17.27
CA PHE A 179 -5.36 1.70 16.92
C PHE A 179 -5.10 2.96 17.74
N GLY A 180 -5.31 4.13 17.14
CA GLY A 180 -5.26 5.41 17.79
C GLY A 180 -6.14 6.43 17.07
N VAL A 181 -6.57 7.49 17.79
CA VAL A 181 -7.33 8.61 17.21
C VAL A 181 -6.42 9.76 16.80
N ALA A 182 -5.20 9.81 17.34
CA ALA A 182 -4.16 10.80 17.01
C ALA A 182 -3.14 10.22 16.03
N ASN A 183 -2.41 11.11 15.36
CA ASN A 183 -1.40 10.72 14.39
C ASN A 183 -0.08 10.38 15.10
N VAL A 184 0.33 9.12 15.04
CA VAL A 184 1.56 8.62 15.68
C VAL A 184 2.83 9.33 15.19
N ASN A 185 2.79 9.95 14.01
CA ASN A 185 3.87 10.76 13.47
C ASN A 185 4.31 11.89 14.42
N GLU A 186 3.42 12.40 15.28
CA GLU A 186 3.76 13.43 16.27
C GLU A 186 4.77 12.91 17.29
N ILE A 187 4.61 11.67 17.74
CA ILE A 187 5.57 11.01 18.65
C ILE A 187 6.86 10.67 17.91
N GLU A 188 6.78 10.19 16.66
CA GLU A 188 7.94 9.87 15.82
C GLU A 188 8.84 11.10 15.63
N GLU A 189 8.24 12.25 15.34
CA GLU A 189 8.98 13.53 15.20
C GLU A 189 9.56 14.00 16.54
N ALA A 190 8.83 13.85 17.66
CA ALA A 190 9.32 14.24 18.99
C ALA A 190 10.51 13.39 19.47
N LEU A 191 10.60 12.14 19.01
CA LEU A 191 11.74 11.26 19.32
C LEU A 191 13.02 11.64 18.56
N LYS A 192 12.92 12.37 17.46
CA LYS A 192 14.09 12.77 16.67
C LYS A 192 14.98 13.73 17.47
N GLY A 193 16.25 13.46 17.49
CA GLY A 193 17.25 14.24 18.21
C GLY A 193 17.39 13.88 19.69
N SER A 194 16.52 13.03 20.26
CA SER A 194 16.66 12.52 21.60
C SER A 194 17.72 11.42 21.67
N LYS A 195 18.28 11.18 22.85
CA LYS A 195 19.14 10.01 23.07
C LYS A 195 18.29 8.75 23.10
N HIS A 196 18.79 7.66 22.52
CA HIS A 196 18.22 6.34 22.68
C HIS A 196 18.60 5.77 24.04
N GLY A 197 18.02 6.33 25.07
CA GLY A 197 18.19 5.98 26.49
C GLY A 197 16.83 5.90 27.16
N GLN A 198 16.73 5.07 28.21
CA GLN A 198 15.46 4.75 28.82
C GLN A 198 14.77 5.99 29.40
N ASP A 199 15.51 6.83 30.12
CA ASP A 199 14.97 8.04 30.75
C ASP A 199 14.52 9.08 29.73
N GLU A 200 15.32 9.27 28.67
CA GLU A 200 15.04 10.24 27.62
C GLU A 200 13.83 9.84 26.78
N VAL A 201 13.77 8.58 26.35
CA VAL A 201 12.61 8.06 25.59
C VAL A 201 11.35 8.14 26.44
N GLN A 202 11.42 7.72 27.71
CA GLN A 202 10.30 7.83 28.64
C GLN A 202 9.84 9.27 28.84
N SER A 203 10.77 10.22 28.96
CA SER A 203 10.46 11.64 29.11
C SER A 203 9.72 12.19 27.87
N VAL A 204 10.15 11.82 26.67
CA VAL A 204 9.46 12.20 25.42
C VAL A 204 8.05 11.61 25.38
N LEU A 205 7.91 10.32 25.65
CA LEU A 205 6.60 9.64 25.62
C LEU A 205 5.63 10.18 26.68
N ALA A 206 6.13 10.57 27.86
CA ALA A 206 5.33 11.12 28.94
C ALA A 206 4.70 12.50 28.61
N ALA A 207 5.23 13.21 27.60
CA ALA A 207 4.66 14.47 27.13
C ALA A 207 3.36 14.28 26.32
N PHE A 208 3.03 13.03 25.95
CA PHE A 208 1.86 12.70 25.14
C PHE A 208 0.80 11.91 25.92
N ASP A 209 -0.47 12.15 25.60
CA ASP A 209 -1.55 11.28 26.05
C ASP A 209 -1.55 10.00 25.19
N LEU A 210 -0.70 9.03 25.57
CA LEU A 210 -0.46 7.82 24.80
C LEU A 210 -1.72 7.04 24.43
N LYS A 211 -2.81 7.16 25.23
CA LYS A 211 -4.09 6.49 24.94
C LYS A 211 -4.75 6.98 23.64
N LYS A 212 -4.41 8.19 23.19
CA LYS A 212 -4.89 8.72 21.91
C LYS A 212 -4.15 8.13 20.72
N TYR A 213 -2.90 7.70 20.90
CA TYR A 213 -2.03 7.16 19.85
C TYR A 213 -2.05 5.64 19.84
N PHE A 214 -2.03 5.01 21.02
CA PHE A 214 -1.95 3.57 21.23
C PHE A 214 -3.07 3.11 22.16
N HIS A 215 -4.22 2.75 21.57
CA HIS A 215 -5.39 2.33 22.36
C HIS A 215 -5.08 1.07 23.19
N LYS A 216 -5.46 1.06 24.46
CA LYS A 216 -5.21 -0.03 25.42
C LYS A 216 -3.73 -0.36 25.68
N MET A 217 -2.82 0.57 25.41
CA MET A 217 -1.41 0.42 25.78
C MET A 217 -1.04 1.40 26.90
N SER A 218 -0.22 0.94 27.83
CA SER A 218 0.42 1.74 28.86
C SER A 218 1.75 2.28 28.36
N ILE A 219 2.35 3.22 29.09
CA ILE A 219 3.69 3.70 28.77
C ILE A 219 4.73 2.58 28.82
N SER A 220 4.57 1.61 29.74
CA SER A 220 5.46 0.44 29.82
C SER A 220 5.34 -0.48 28.59
N ASP A 221 4.13 -0.64 28.03
CA ASP A 221 3.94 -1.41 26.81
C ASP A 221 4.65 -0.77 25.63
N VAL A 222 4.60 0.57 25.53
CA VAL A 222 5.29 1.32 24.46
C VAL A 222 6.80 1.34 24.70
N MET A 223 7.26 1.45 25.93
CA MET A 223 8.69 1.41 26.28
C MET A 223 9.33 0.06 25.93
N ALA A 224 8.59 -1.05 26.05
CA ALA A 224 9.10 -2.40 25.79
C ALA A 224 9.57 -2.63 24.32
N VAL A 225 9.20 -1.74 23.38
CA VAL A 225 9.69 -1.81 22.01
C VAL A 225 10.94 -0.98 21.76
N PHE A 226 11.46 -0.28 22.79
CA PHE A 226 12.72 0.48 22.70
C PHE A 226 13.90 -0.20 23.40
N PHE A 227 13.60 -1.15 24.32
CA PHE A 227 14.65 -1.75 25.17
C PHE A 227 14.38 -3.24 25.48
#